data_45807434393dd7aefe43a640c6d5a08a
#
_entry.id   45807434393dd7aefe43a640c6d5a08a
#
_cell.length_a   1.000
_cell.length_b   1.000
_cell.length_c   1.000
_cell.angle_alpha   90.00
_cell.angle_beta   90.00
_cell.angle_gamma   90.00
#
_symmetry.space_group_name_H-M   'P 1'
#
loop_
_entity.id
_entity.type
_entity.pdbx_description
1 polymer ?
#
loop_
_entity_poly.entity_id
_entity_poly.type
_entity_poly.pdbx_seq_one_letter_code
_entity_poly.pdbx_strand_id
1 'polypeptide(L)'
;MVRRLFRRTAVLFTFTMLLSGVSAVQAEQKPAAARPAPPAMSKEDMNAFLARPLIARIATVRANGSPQIVPMWFLYEDGVMYMSTRTYAAKVKHLQKNPRAAVVVDEMVAPTKNKVVTIEGTVEVLTTGVKETTTKIYHKYVGVEGSASPQAQQSINTPRVILKITPKKIETIDTTH
;
A
#
# COMPACT_ATOMS: atom_id res chain seq x y z
N MET A 1 -4.08 -51.19 71.93
CA MET A 1 -4.94 -50.16 71.40
C MET A 1 -4.39 -48.83 71.90
N VAL A 2 -3.44 -48.23 71.14
CA VAL A 2 -2.63 -47.06 71.54
C VAL A 2 -2.69 -46.02 70.42
N ARG A 3 -3.41 -44.93 70.63
CA ARG A 3 -3.49 -43.75 69.79
C ARG A 3 -2.18 -42.97 69.93
N ARG A 4 -1.37 -42.85 68.83
CA ARG A 4 -0.25 -41.92 68.77
C ARG A 4 -0.71 -40.58 68.19
N LEU A 5 -0.55 -39.57 69.01
CA LEU A 5 -0.76 -38.15 68.70
C LEU A 5 0.47 -37.63 67.98
N PHE A 6 0.32 -37.25 66.72
CA PHE A 6 1.41 -36.53 65.97
C PHE A 6 1.20 -35.03 66.16
N ARG A 7 2.09 -34.41 66.94
CA ARG A 7 2.23 -32.96 67.02
C ARG A 7 2.88 -32.45 65.72
N ARG A 8 2.17 -31.63 64.95
CA ARG A 8 2.75 -30.90 63.84
C ARG A 8 3.32 -29.58 64.35
N THR A 9 4.64 -29.46 64.34
CA THR A 9 5.39 -28.22 64.60
C THR A 9 5.36 -27.40 63.30
N ALA A 10 4.70 -26.25 63.29
CA ALA A 10 4.72 -25.30 62.20
C ALA A 10 5.99 -24.43 62.35
N VAL A 11 6.90 -24.57 61.41
CA VAL A 11 8.05 -23.66 61.25
C VAL A 11 7.64 -22.49 60.39
N LEU A 12 7.52 -21.32 61.00
CA LEU A 12 7.25 -20.04 60.33
C LEU A 12 8.57 -19.57 59.70
N PHE A 13 8.69 -19.69 58.37
CA PHE A 13 9.77 -19.02 57.61
C PHE A 13 9.32 -17.63 57.29
N THR A 14 9.87 -16.61 57.97
CA THR A 14 9.73 -15.20 57.64
C THR A 14 10.68 -14.92 56.47
N PHE A 15 10.09 -14.78 55.28
CA PHE A 15 10.81 -14.36 54.08
C PHE A 15 10.91 -12.83 54.03
N THR A 16 12.04 -12.28 54.44
CA THR A 16 12.32 -10.85 54.36
C THR A 16 12.66 -10.50 52.92
N MET A 17 11.69 -9.91 52.21
CA MET A 17 11.86 -9.43 50.83
C MET A 17 12.61 -8.09 50.86
N LEU A 18 13.90 -8.08 50.54
CA LEU A 18 14.65 -6.88 50.23
C LEU A 18 14.11 -6.32 48.91
N LEU A 19 13.33 -5.25 48.94
CA LEU A 19 13.01 -4.45 47.76
C LEU A 19 14.27 -3.65 47.40
N SER A 20 15.05 -4.17 46.47
CA SER A 20 16.06 -3.40 45.76
C SER A 20 15.33 -2.47 44.81
N GLY A 21 15.26 -1.19 45.14
CA GLY A 21 14.68 -0.15 44.29
C GLY A 21 15.50 -0.02 42.99
N VAL A 22 15.01 -0.62 41.93
CA VAL A 22 15.47 -0.31 40.57
C VAL A 22 14.81 1.01 40.19
N SER A 23 15.54 2.12 40.39
CA SER A 23 15.16 3.42 39.81
C SER A 23 15.21 3.30 38.30
N ALA A 24 14.04 3.10 37.66
CA ALA A 24 13.90 3.23 36.21
C ALA A 24 14.21 4.69 35.86
N VAL A 25 15.39 4.92 35.30
CA VAL A 25 15.72 6.19 34.63
C VAL A 25 14.81 6.24 33.40
N GLN A 26 13.65 6.87 33.54
CA GLN A 26 12.84 7.28 32.40
C GLN A 26 13.62 8.38 31.68
N ALA A 27 14.32 8.00 30.61
CA ALA A 27 14.86 8.97 29.68
C ALA A 27 13.65 9.73 29.08
N GLU A 28 13.50 10.98 29.51
CA GLU A 28 12.52 11.91 28.96
C GLU A 28 12.86 12.11 27.48
N GLN A 29 12.17 11.36 26.60
CA GLN A 29 12.29 11.54 25.16
C GLN A 29 11.70 12.90 24.82
N LYS A 30 12.59 13.92 24.74
CA LYS A 30 12.25 15.22 24.17
C LYS A 30 11.52 14.97 22.84
N PRO A 31 10.29 15.51 22.66
CA PRO A 31 9.58 15.35 21.37
C PRO A 31 10.51 15.79 20.24
N ALA A 32 10.82 14.91 19.32
CA ALA A 32 11.60 15.27 18.16
C ALA A 32 10.86 16.41 17.46
N ALA A 33 11.54 17.53 17.22
CA ALA A 33 10.96 18.64 16.48
C ALA A 33 10.33 18.11 15.19
N ALA A 34 9.07 18.43 14.94
CA ALA A 34 8.34 17.96 13.75
C ALA A 34 9.16 18.31 12.52
N ARG A 35 9.56 17.30 11.75
CA ARG A 35 10.28 17.52 10.49
C ARG A 35 9.39 18.31 9.56
N PRO A 36 9.89 19.37 8.89
CA PRO A 36 9.11 20.10 7.89
C PRO A 36 8.50 19.13 6.90
N ALA A 37 7.23 19.35 6.54
CA ALA A 37 6.59 18.54 5.51
C ALA A 37 7.39 18.69 4.19
N PRO A 38 7.63 17.58 3.45
CA PRO A 38 8.30 17.67 2.16
C PRO A 38 7.49 18.53 1.20
N PRO A 39 8.15 19.21 0.21
CA PRO A 39 7.46 19.98 -0.79
C PRO A 39 6.44 19.10 -1.55
N ALA A 40 5.23 19.62 -1.75
CA ALA A 40 4.19 18.94 -2.51
C ALA A 40 4.25 19.38 -3.99
N MET A 41 3.78 18.51 -4.91
CA MET A 41 3.58 18.88 -6.32
C MET A 41 2.36 19.78 -6.47
N SER A 42 2.40 20.69 -7.45
CA SER A 42 1.19 21.32 -7.96
C SER A 42 0.28 20.25 -8.61
N LYS A 43 -1.00 20.58 -8.81
CA LYS A 43 -1.92 19.66 -9.51
C LYS A 43 -1.48 19.42 -10.95
N GLU A 44 -0.96 20.44 -11.60
CA GLU A 44 -0.44 20.41 -12.97
C GLU A 44 0.79 19.49 -13.06
N ASP A 45 1.76 19.64 -12.14
CA ASP A 45 2.95 18.81 -12.08
C ASP A 45 2.62 17.34 -11.77
N MET A 46 1.68 17.10 -10.85
CA MET A 46 1.19 15.76 -10.54
C MET A 46 0.55 15.11 -11.77
N ASN A 47 -0.30 15.84 -12.51
CA ASN A 47 -0.94 15.32 -13.72
C ASN A 47 0.10 15.01 -14.80
N ALA A 48 1.06 15.90 -15.02
CA ALA A 48 2.18 15.70 -15.95
C ALA A 48 3.03 14.48 -15.55
N PHE A 49 3.31 14.32 -14.26
CA PHE A 49 4.03 13.18 -13.73
C PHE A 49 3.27 11.86 -13.95
N LEU A 50 1.98 11.83 -13.65
CA LEU A 50 1.13 10.65 -13.82
C LEU A 50 0.81 10.33 -15.29
N ALA A 51 0.96 11.28 -16.21
CA ALA A 51 0.84 11.03 -17.66
C ALA A 51 2.00 10.19 -18.22
N ARG A 52 3.15 10.17 -17.56
CA ARG A 52 4.33 9.42 -17.99
C ARG A 52 4.15 7.90 -17.82
N PRO A 53 4.85 7.05 -18.64
CA PRO A 53 4.74 5.59 -18.57
C PRO A 53 5.50 4.99 -17.36
N LEU A 54 5.17 5.44 -16.16
CA LEU A 54 5.74 4.99 -14.90
C LEU A 54 5.01 3.74 -14.38
N ILE A 55 5.66 3.00 -13.48
CA ILE A 55 5.02 1.84 -12.83
C ILE A 55 4.34 2.27 -11.54
N ALA A 56 3.05 1.97 -11.44
CA ALA A 56 2.32 2.09 -10.18
C ALA A 56 2.45 0.78 -9.37
N ARG A 57 2.50 0.90 -8.05
CA ARG A 57 2.40 -0.23 -7.12
C ARG A 57 1.08 -0.14 -6.37
N ILE A 58 0.18 -1.09 -6.64
CA ILE A 58 -1.12 -1.16 -5.95
C ILE A 58 -1.04 -2.13 -4.77
N ALA A 59 -1.46 -1.67 -3.61
CA ALA A 59 -1.67 -2.46 -2.40
C ALA A 59 -3.14 -2.82 -2.24
N THR A 60 -3.43 -4.11 -2.03
CA THR A 60 -4.76 -4.64 -1.72
C THR A 60 -4.70 -5.51 -0.47
N VAL A 61 -5.82 -5.74 0.20
CA VAL A 61 -5.87 -6.50 1.47
C VAL A 61 -6.49 -7.87 1.21
N ARG A 62 -5.78 -8.93 1.59
CA ARG A 62 -6.29 -10.32 1.55
C ARG A 62 -7.37 -10.54 2.63
N ALA A 63 -8.11 -11.64 2.50
CA ALA A 63 -9.16 -12.01 3.46
C ALA A 63 -8.65 -12.18 4.91
N ASN A 64 -7.38 -12.55 5.08
CA ASN A 64 -6.73 -12.67 6.40
C ASN A 64 -6.14 -11.34 6.92
N GLY A 65 -6.41 -10.21 6.25
CA GLY A 65 -5.91 -8.89 6.63
C GLY A 65 -4.49 -8.57 6.14
N SER A 66 -3.73 -9.53 5.59
CA SER A 66 -2.39 -9.26 5.11
C SER A 66 -2.40 -8.45 3.79
N PRO A 67 -1.46 -7.51 3.59
CA PRO A 67 -1.36 -6.75 2.35
C PRO A 67 -0.78 -7.61 1.21
N GLN A 68 -1.17 -7.27 -0.03
CA GLN A 68 -0.50 -7.71 -1.24
C GLN A 68 -0.17 -6.49 -2.08
N ILE A 69 1.09 -6.37 -2.50
CA ILE A 69 1.56 -5.28 -3.36
C ILE A 69 2.01 -5.87 -4.69
N VAL A 70 1.60 -5.25 -5.80
CA VAL A 70 2.01 -5.65 -7.15
C VAL A 70 2.24 -4.45 -8.04
N PRO A 71 3.25 -4.50 -8.94
CA PRO A 71 3.46 -3.47 -9.97
C PRO A 71 2.40 -3.58 -11.06
N MET A 72 1.96 -2.44 -11.58
CA MET A 72 0.96 -2.36 -12.64
C MET A 72 1.17 -1.16 -13.55
N TRP A 73 0.80 -1.30 -14.81
CA TRP A 73 0.54 -0.20 -15.72
C TRP A 73 -0.78 0.47 -15.36
N PHE A 74 -0.86 1.77 -15.57
CA PHE A 74 -2.03 2.56 -15.23
C PHE A 74 -2.30 3.67 -16.27
N LEU A 75 -3.52 4.14 -16.29
CA LEU A 75 -3.96 5.36 -16.94
C LEU A 75 -4.50 6.28 -15.86
N TYR A 76 -4.21 7.57 -15.93
CA TYR A 76 -4.77 8.57 -15.02
C TYR A 76 -5.47 9.62 -15.88
N GLU A 77 -6.80 9.69 -15.79
CA GLU A 77 -7.65 10.61 -16.54
C GLU A 77 -8.72 11.15 -15.59
N ASP A 78 -9.00 12.44 -15.67
CA ASP A 78 -10.07 13.14 -14.93
C ASP A 78 -10.05 12.89 -13.41
N GLY A 79 -8.87 12.79 -12.83
CA GLY A 79 -8.72 12.56 -11.39
C GLY A 79 -8.94 11.10 -10.96
N VAL A 80 -9.10 10.17 -11.90
CA VAL A 80 -9.32 8.74 -11.64
C VAL A 80 -8.18 7.92 -12.23
N MET A 81 -7.76 6.88 -11.49
CA MET A 81 -6.73 5.96 -11.99
C MET A 81 -7.38 4.65 -12.44
N TYR A 82 -6.97 4.18 -13.63
CA TYR A 82 -7.44 2.94 -14.22
C TYR A 82 -6.28 1.96 -14.38
N MET A 83 -6.50 0.69 -14.02
CA MET A 83 -5.53 -0.38 -14.23
C MET A 83 -6.23 -1.59 -14.85
N SER A 84 -5.60 -2.22 -15.85
CA SER A 84 -6.13 -3.43 -16.48
C SER A 84 -5.48 -4.67 -15.89
N THR A 85 -6.27 -5.66 -15.52
CA THR A 85 -5.77 -6.94 -14.99
C THR A 85 -6.60 -8.11 -15.49
N ARG A 86 -6.03 -9.34 -15.44
CA ARG A 86 -6.75 -10.56 -15.80
C ARG A 86 -7.87 -10.85 -14.79
N THR A 87 -9.00 -11.37 -15.27
CA THR A 87 -10.20 -11.67 -14.45
C THR A 87 -9.90 -12.56 -13.25
N TYR A 88 -8.98 -13.50 -13.38
CA TYR A 88 -8.60 -14.48 -12.35
C TYR A 88 -7.50 -13.98 -11.39
N ALA A 89 -6.98 -12.77 -11.57
CA ALA A 89 -5.92 -12.25 -10.69
C ALA A 89 -6.39 -12.14 -9.24
N ALA A 90 -5.56 -12.58 -8.29
CA ALA A 90 -5.91 -12.62 -6.86
C ALA A 90 -6.41 -11.27 -6.32
N LYS A 91 -5.83 -10.15 -6.79
CA LYS A 91 -6.25 -8.80 -6.41
C LYS A 91 -7.70 -8.49 -6.75
N VAL A 92 -8.27 -9.10 -7.80
CA VAL A 92 -9.70 -8.93 -8.16
C VAL A 92 -10.57 -9.49 -7.03
N LYS A 93 -10.27 -10.71 -6.56
CA LYS A 93 -10.98 -11.33 -5.43
C LYS A 93 -10.82 -10.54 -4.13
N HIS A 94 -9.64 -9.93 -3.90
CA HIS A 94 -9.43 -9.07 -2.73
C HIS A 94 -10.32 -7.84 -2.80
N LEU A 95 -10.34 -7.14 -3.94
CA LEU A 95 -11.08 -5.90 -4.13
C LEU A 95 -12.60 -6.10 -4.14
N GLN A 96 -13.10 -7.26 -4.59
CA GLN A 96 -14.51 -7.62 -4.46
C GLN A 96 -14.97 -7.74 -3.00
N LYS A 97 -14.06 -8.15 -2.09
CA LYS A 97 -14.34 -8.28 -0.65
C LYS A 97 -14.05 -7.01 0.13
N ASN A 98 -12.98 -6.32 -0.23
CA ASN A 98 -12.56 -5.05 0.38
C ASN A 98 -12.11 -4.09 -0.72
N PRO A 99 -12.96 -3.13 -1.11
CA PRO A 99 -12.67 -2.24 -2.24
C PRO A 99 -11.62 -1.16 -1.94
N ARG A 100 -11.03 -1.14 -0.75
CA ARG A 100 -9.99 -0.16 -0.39
C ARG A 100 -8.65 -0.58 -0.99
N ALA A 101 -7.95 0.39 -1.58
CA ALA A 101 -6.58 0.20 -2.07
C ALA A 101 -5.74 1.45 -1.82
N ALA A 102 -4.44 1.24 -1.76
CA ALA A 102 -3.45 2.30 -1.86
C ALA A 102 -2.58 2.08 -3.10
N VAL A 103 -2.19 3.16 -3.74
CA VAL A 103 -1.33 3.14 -4.93
C VAL A 103 -0.17 4.11 -4.71
N VAL A 104 1.03 3.70 -5.06
CA VAL A 104 2.21 4.55 -5.12
C VAL A 104 2.74 4.57 -6.54
N VAL A 105 3.02 5.77 -7.05
CA VAL A 105 3.80 6.01 -8.27
C VAL A 105 5.00 6.85 -7.85
N ASP A 106 6.19 6.34 -8.07
CA ASP A 106 7.43 7.00 -7.65
C ASP A 106 8.50 6.95 -8.73
N GLU A 107 9.38 7.93 -8.69
CA GLU A 107 10.58 8.01 -9.51
C GLU A 107 11.73 8.62 -8.70
N MET A 108 12.87 7.96 -8.71
CA MET A 108 14.11 8.52 -8.20
C MET A 108 14.80 9.26 -9.35
N VAL A 109 14.85 10.59 -9.28
CA VAL A 109 15.46 11.44 -10.30
C VAL A 109 16.98 11.56 -10.08
N ALA A 110 17.41 11.56 -8.81
CA ALA A 110 18.80 11.56 -8.37
C ALA A 110 18.90 10.94 -6.97
N PRO A 111 20.09 10.63 -6.43
CA PRO A 111 20.23 9.90 -5.15
C PRO A 111 19.45 10.47 -3.95
N THR A 112 19.14 11.76 -3.94
CA THR A 112 18.37 12.43 -2.88
C THR A 112 17.14 13.17 -3.40
N LYS A 113 16.84 13.02 -4.71
CA LYS A 113 15.77 13.73 -5.41
C LYS A 113 14.76 12.74 -5.95
N ASN A 114 13.54 12.80 -5.47
CA ASN A 114 12.45 11.92 -5.87
C ASN A 114 11.15 12.68 -6.07
N LYS A 115 10.29 12.08 -6.88
CA LYS A 115 8.88 12.43 -7.05
C LYS A 115 8.04 11.24 -6.62
N VAL A 116 7.03 11.48 -5.78
CA VAL A 116 6.14 10.42 -5.29
C VAL A 116 4.71 10.94 -5.31
N VAL A 117 3.80 10.11 -5.81
CA VAL A 117 2.36 10.29 -5.69
C VAL A 117 1.79 9.07 -4.99
N THR A 118 1.14 9.29 -3.85
CA THR A 118 0.40 8.27 -3.11
C THR A 118 -1.08 8.54 -3.22
N ILE A 119 -1.85 7.53 -3.60
CA ILE A 119 -3.31 7.61 -3.74
C ILE A 119 -3.93 6.57 -2.81
N GLU A 120 -4.75 7.00 -1.86
CA GLU A 120 -5.66 6.12 -1.13
C GLU A 120 -7.07 6.29 -1.68
N GLY A 121 -7.74 5.18 -1.97
CA GLY A 121 -9.05 5.26 -2.60
C GLY A 121 -9.88 3.98 -2.53
N THR A 122 -11.02 4.05 -3.20
CA THR A 122 -11.90 2.91 -3.44
C THR A 122 -11.80 2.43 -4.87
N VAL A 123 -11.86 1.12 -5.05
CA VAL A 123 -11.75 0.46 -6.35
C VAL A 123 -13.09 -0.14 -6.74
N GLU A 124 -13.54 0.21 -7.94
CA GLU A 124 -14.63 -0.45 -8.64
C GLU A 124 -14.03 -1.40 -9.69
N VAL A 125 -14.54 -2.65 -9.74
CA VAL A 125 -14.10 -3.64 -10.73
C VAL A 125 -15.07 -3.60 -11.91
N LEU A 126 -14.64 -3.01 -13.04
CA LEU A 126 -15.47 -2.84 -14.23
C LEU A 126 -15.27 -4.01 -15.19
N THR A 127 -16.37 -4.47 -15.76
CA THR A 127 -16.43 -5.49 -16.82
C THR A 127 -16.82 -4.93 -18.19
N THR A 128 -17.14 -3.62 -18.25
CA THR A 128 -17.47 -2.88 -19.48
C THR A 128 -16.33 -1.90 -19.82
N GLY A 129 -16.20 -1.50 -21.09
CA GLY A 129 -15.13 -0.61 -21.55
C GLY A 129 -13.71 -1.17 -21.42
N VAL A 130 -13.61 -2.47 -21.13
CA VAL A 130 -12.34 -3.13 -20.78
C VAL A 130 -11.32 -3.05 -21.91
N LYS A 131 -11.71 -3.38 -23.13
CA LYS A 131 -10.81 -3.40 -24.29
C LYS A 131 -10.31 -1.97 -24.59
N GLU A 132 -11.20 -1.00 -24.61
CA GLU A 132 -10.86 0.40 -24.87
C GLU A 132 -9.85 0.92 -23.85
N THR A 133 -10.18 0.81 -22.55
CA THR A 133 -9.30 1.29 -21.47
C THR A 133 -7.97 0.54 -21.47
N THR A 134 -7.98 -0.77 -21.71
CA THR A 134 -6.74 -1.57 -21.83
C THR A 134 -5.88 -1.07 -22.98
N THR A 135 -6.47 -0.78 -24.15
CA THR A 135 -5.76 -0.25 -25.33
C THR A 135 -5.14 1.12 -25.01
N LYS A 136 -5.87 2.04 -24.37
CA LYS A 136 -5.32 3.33 -23.94
C LYS A 136 -4.11 3.14 -23.01
N ILE A 137 -4.19 2.20 -22.06
CA ILE A 137 -3.06 1.88 -21.18
C ILE A 137 -1.87 1.40 -22.04
N TYR A 138 -2.07 0.50 -22.99
CA TYR A 138 -0.99 0.04 -23.87
C TYR A 138 -0.40 1.19 -24.70
N HIS A 139 -1.23 2.07 -25.27
CA HIS A 139 -0.75 3.25 -26.00
C HIS A 139 0.17 4.13 -25.15
N LYS A 140 -0.13 4.31 -23.87
CA LYS A 140 0.71 5.09 -22.95
C LYS A 140 2.10 4.47 -22.77
N TYR A 141 2.23 3.13 -22.73
CA TYR A 141 3.50 2.46 -22.40
C TYR A 141 4.31 2.02 -23.60
N VAL A 142 3.67 1.65 -24.68
CA VAL A 142 4.36 1.11 -25.87
C VAL A 142 4.02 1.85 -27.17
N GLY A 143 3.25 2.92 -27.09
CA GLY A 143 2.77 3.68 -28.23
C GLY A 143 1.68 2.95 -29.03
N VAL A 144 1.16 3.63 -30.05
CA VAL A 144 0.11 3.08 -30.93
C VAL A 144 0.64 1.87 -31.70
N GLU A 145 1.82 2.02 -32.31
CA GLU A 145 2.47 0.96 -33.10
C GLU A 145 2.81 -0.27 -32.23
N GLY A 146 3.41 -0.06 -31.05
CA GLY A 146 3.74 -1.14 -30.14
C GLY A 146 2.51 -1.89 -29.63
N SER A 147 1.39 -1.19 -29.45
CA SER A 147 0.10 -1.80 -29.06
C SER A 147 -0.51 -2.67 -30.16
N ALA A 148 -0.16 -2.43 -31.42
CA ALA A 148 -0.62 -3.25 -32.57
C ALA A 148 0.18 -4.54 -32.73
N SER A 149 1.28 -4.74 -31.99
CA SER A 149 2.06 -5.98 -32.04
C SER A 149 1.23 -7.21 -31.67
N PRO A 150 1.54 -8.40 -32.23
CA PRO A 150 0.81 -9.64 -31.91
C PRO A 150 0.77 -9.95 -30.42
N GLN A 151 1.85 -9.71 -29.69
CA GLN A 151 1.96 -9.95 -28.24
C GLN A 151 1.08 -8.99 -27.45
N ALA A 152 1.05 -7.70 -27.81
CA ALA A 152 0.19 -6.71 -27.17
C ALA A 152 -1.28 -7.05 -27.43
N GLN A 153 -1.65 -7.36 -28.69
CA GLN A 153 -3.01 -7.73 -29.08
C GLN A 153 -3.47 -9.01 -28.37
N GLN A 154 -2.62 -10.01 -28.25
CA GLN A 154 -2.94 -11.22 -27.45
C GLN A 154 -3.24 -10.85 -25.99
N SER A 155 -2.43 -9.99 -25.39
CA SER A 155 -2.64 -9.56 -24.00
C SER A 155 -3.89 -8.70 -23.84
N ILE A 156 -4.16 -7.76 -24.76
CA ILE A 156 -5.36 -6.90 -24.75
C ILE A 156 -6.64 -7.73 -24.89
N ASN A 157 -6.63 -8.76 -25.73
CA ASN A 157 -7.78 -9.61 -26.00
C ASN A 157 -7.97 -10.76 -24.98
N THR A 158 -7.03 -10.96 -24.04
CA THR A 158 -7.22 -11.91 -22.92
C THR A 158 -8.35 -11.41 -22.01
N PRO A 159 -9.17 -12.30 -21.38
CA PRO A 159 -10.21 -11.89 -20.43
C PRO A 159 -9.67 -11.03 -19.29
N ARG A 160 -10.13 -9.77 -19.22
CA ARG A 160 -9.67 -8.74 -18.27
C ARG A 160 -10.83 -8.04 -17.59
N VAL A 161 -10.48 -7.31 -16.55
CA VAL A 161 -11.31 -6.32 -15.88
C VAL A 161 -10.49 -5.03 -15.72
N ILE A 162 -11.20 -3.91 -15.56
CA ILE A 162 -10.59 -2.64 -15.19
C ILE A 162 -10.80 -2.40 -13.70
N LEU A 163 -9.71 -2.07 -13.02
CA LEU A 163 -9.73 -1.52 -11.67
C LEU A 163 -9.82 -0.01 -11.81
N LYS A 164 -10.98 0.56 -11.53
CA LYS A 164 -11.21 2.01 -11.47
C LYS A 164 -11.00 2.47 -10.05
N ILE A 165 -9.91 3.18 -9.79
CA ILE A 165 -9.53 3.69 -8.48
C ILE A 165 -9.98 5.15 -8.37
N THR A 166 -10.99 5.41 -7.54
CA THR A 166 -11.44 6.77 -7.22
C THR A 166 -10.70 7.24 -5.96
N PRO A 167 -9.84 8.27 -6.07
CA PRO A 167 -9.10 8.79 -4.95
C PRO A 167 -9.99 9.34 -3.85
N LYS A 168 -9.66 9.04 -2.58
CA LYS A 168 -10.19 9.71 -1.39
C LYS A 168 -9.15 10.65 -0.79
N LYS A 169 -7.88 10.31 -0.94
CA LYS A 169 -6.74 11.09 -0.50
C LYS A 169 -5.63 10.95 -1.52
N ILE A 170 -4.98 12.07 -1.85
CA ILE A 170 -3.77 12.11 -2.67
C ILE A 170 -2.71 12.87 -1.88
N GLU A 171 -1.53 12.30 -1.76
CA GLU A 171 -0.36 12.94 -1.18
C GLU A 171 0.76 12.93 -2.21
N THR A 172 1.50 14.01 -2.29
CA THR A 172 2.60 14.17 -3.24
C THR A 172 3.85 14.63 -2.53
N ILE A 173 5.01 14.21 -3.03
CA ILE A 173 6.34 14.66 -2.60
C ILE A 173 7.12 15.02 -3.86
N ASP A 174 7.75 16.18 -3.87
CA ASP A 174 8.72 16.58 -4.89
C ASP A 174 9.96 17.19 -4.22
N THR A 175 11.06 16.46 -4.24
CA THR A 175 12.34 16.92 -3.69
C THR A 175 13.34 17.28 -4.80
N THR A 176 12.86 17.55 -6.02
CA THR A 176 13.73 17.84 -7.17
C THR A 176 14.18 19.29 -7.26
N HIS A 177 13.62 20.16 -6.45
CA HIS A 177 13.97 21.59 -6.36
C HIS A 177 15.10 21.86 -5.41
#